data_1c08c84f024232042c510ca234c40540
#
_entry.id   1c08c84f024232042c510ca234c40540
#
_cell.length_a   1.000
_cell.length_b   1.000
_cell.length_c   1.000
_cell.angle_alpha   90.00
_cell.angle_beta   90.00
_cell.angle_gamma   90.00
#
_symmetry.space_group_name_H-M   'P 1'
#
loop_
_entity.id
_entity.type
_entity.pdbx_description
1 polymer ?
#
loop_
_entity_poly.entity_id
_entity_poly.type
_entity_poly.pdbx_seq_one_letter_code
_entity_poly.pdbx_strand_id
1 'polypeptide(L)'
;TKTEKNLWEAFAGESQARNKYTFFASVAKKEGYEQLAAIFEETAANEKEHAKMWFKALHGGSIPDTMTCLEMAAGGEHDEWTEMYPRMAKEAKEEGFPQLAALFTMVAQIEKEHEERYRELAENLKNNQVFAREEQQVWQCRNCGYTYIGKSAPLKCPVCAHPQSYFELKKHNY
;
A
#
# COMPACT_ATOMS: atom_id res chain seq x y z
N THR A 1 -11.20 24.86 -0.51
CA THR A 1 -11.57 25.66 0.69
C THR A 1 -10.43 25.67 1.70
N LYS A 2 -10.45 26.58 2.71
CA LYS A 2 -9.48 26.54 3.81
C LYS A 2 -9.62 25.26 4.63
N THR A 3 -10.85 24.81 4.88
CA THR A 3 -11.12 23.56 5.61
C THR A 3 -10.54 22.34 4.88
N GLU A 4 -10.68 22.26 3.58
CA GLU A 4 -10.09 21.18 2.78
C GLU A 4 -8.55 21.17 2.87
N LYS A 5 -7.91 22.33 2.79
CA LYS A 5 -6.45 22.43 3.00
C LYS A 5 -6.06 21.96 4.41
N ASN A 6 -6.84 22.35 5.44
CA ASN A 6 -6.60 21.91 6.81
C ASN A 6 -6.77 20.37 6.95
N LEU A 7 -7.73 19.77 6.24
CA LEU A 7 -7.89 18.31 6.25
C LEU A 7 -6.69 17.60 5.63
N TRP A 8 -6.17 18.11 4.50
CA TRP A 8 -4.95 17.57 3.89
C TRP A 8 -3.71 17.75 4.79
N GLU A 9 -3.57 18.90 5.44
CA GLU A 9 -2.48 19.17 6.39
C GLU A 9 -2.57 18.24 7.61
N ALA A 10 -3.76 18.05 8.18
CA ALA A 10 -3.99 17.15 9.28
C ALA A 10 -3.71 15.68 8.88
N PHE A 11 -4.21 15.23 7.73
CA PHE A 11 -3.91 13.89 7.20
C PHE A 11 -2.41 13.64 7.03
N ALA A 12 -1.69 14.61 6.46
CA ALA A 12 -0.24 14.54 6.27
C ALA A 12 0.50 14.49 7.63
N GLY A 13 0.11 15.34 8.59
CA GLY A 13 0.71 15.40 9.93
C GLY A 13 0.58 14.07 10.67
N GLU A 14 -0.63 13.51 10.72
CA GLU A 14 -0.92 12.23 11.39
C GLU A 14 -0.21 11.05 10.71
N SER A 15 -0.16 11.06 9.38
CA SER A 15 0.54 10.03 8.59
C SER A 15 2.05 10.04 8.89
N GLN A 16 2.67 11.21 9.00
CA GLN A 16 4.07 11.36 9.39
C GLN A 16 4.30 10.94 10.85
N ALA A 17 3.42 11.34 11.78
CA ALA A 17 3.49 10.98 13.20
C ALA A 17 3.46 9.46 13.35
N ARG A 18 2.51 8.79 12.69
CA ARG A 18 2.42 7.32 12.68
C ARG A 18 3.75 6.66 12.29
N ASN A 19 4.35 7.09 11.19
CA ASN A 19 5.61 6.50 10.72
C ASN A 19 6.76 6.79 11.70
N LYS A 20 6.90 8.03 12.17
CA LYS A 20 7.94 8.42 13.13
C LYS A 20 7.85 7.61 14.44
N TYR A 21 6.66 7.43 14.99
CA TYR A 21 6.49 6.66 16.23
C TYR A 21 6.81 5.18 16.06
N THR A 22 6.53 4.59 14.90
CA THR A 22 6.98 3.23 14.58
C THR A 22 8.52 3.12 14.57
N PHE A 23 9.21 4.13 14.03
CA PHE A 23 10.68 4.18 14.06
C PHE A 23 11.20 4.35 15.48
N PHE A 24 10.57 5.22 16.29
CA PHE A 24 10.95 5.44 17.69
C PHE A 24 10.74 4.19 18.55
N ALA A 25 9.65 3.45 18.33
CA ALA A 25 9.42 2.16 18.98
C ALA A 25 10.55 1.16 18.68
N SER A 26 11.03 1.10 17.45
CA SER A 26 12.16 0.25 17.05
C SER A 26 13.45 0.61 17.80
N VAL A 27 13.72 1.89 18.01
CA VAL A 27 14.88 2.36 18.80
C VAL A 27 14.71 1.99 20.27
N ALA A 28 13.56 2.28 20.87
CA ALA A 28 13.29 1.96 22.25
C ALA A 28 13.45 0.46 22.58
N LYS A 29 12.99 -0.43 21.66
CA LYS A 29 13.22 -1.89 21.77
C LYS A 29 14.69 -2.25 21.77
N LYS A 30 15.47 -1.68 20.85
CA LYS A 30 16.94 -1.95 20.78
C LYS A 30 17.68 -1.49 22.04
N GLU A 31 17.19 -0.43 22.68
CA GLU A 31 17.75 0.10 23.92
C GLU A 31 17.24 -0.62 25.19
N GLY A 32 16.31 -1.58 25.05
CA GLY A 32 15.75 -2.36 26.15
C GLY A 32 14.57 -1.71 26.89
N TYR A 33 13.93 -0.71 26.29
CA TYR A 33 12.79 0.01 26.88
C TYR A 33 11.45 -0.49 26.30
N GLU A 34 11.07 -1.72 26.64
CA GLU A 34 9.85 -2.36 26.09
C GLU A 34 8.56 -1.57 26.37
N GLN A 35 8.42 -0.98 27.56
CA GLN A 35 7.25 -0.15 27.88
C GLN A 35 7.19 1.10 27.00
N LEU A 36 8.31 1.79 26.77
CA LEU A 36 8.33 2.99 25.91
C LEU A 36 8.04 2.61 24.45
N ALA A 37 8.58 1.49 23.99
CA ALA A 37 8.29 0.97 22.67
C ALA A 37 6.79 0.68 22.49
N ALA A 38 6.15 0.02 23.44
CA ALA A 38 4.72 -0.28 23.41
C ALA A 38 3.86 1.00 23.39
N ILE A 39 4.25 2.03 24.14
CA ILE A 39 3.56 3.34 24.13
C ILE A 39 3.67 4.00 22.75
N PHE A 40 4.86 3.98 22.10
CA PHE A 40 5.02 4.48 20.75
C PHE A 40 4.18 3.72 19.73
N GLU A 41 4.12 2.38 19.83
CA GLU A 41 3.29 1.55 18.93
C GLU A 41 1.80 1.84 19.10
N GLU A 42 1.33 1.95 20.35
CA GLU A 42 -0.07 2.33 20.66
C GLU A 42 -0.41 3.71 20.07
N THR A 43 0.44 4.70 20.32
CA THR A 43 0.24 6.05 19.79
C THR A 43 0.26 6.03 18.25
N ALA A 44 1.19 5.32 17.61
CA ALA A 44 1.22 5.17 16.15
C ALA A 44 -0.10 4.55 15.60
N ALA A 45 -0.72 3.62 16.33
CA ALA A 45 -2.02 3.06 15.98
C ALA A 45 -3.14 4.10 16.09
N ASN A 46 -3.10 4.97 17.11
CA ASN A 46 -4.06 6.07 17.29
C ASN A 46 -3.94 7.09 16.13
N GLU A 47 -2.71 7.50 15.76
CA GLU A 47 -2.47 8.46 14.67
C GLU A 47 -2.94 7.91 13.31
N LYS A 48 -2.85 6.59 13.11
CA LYS A 48 -3.45 5.94 11.93
C LYS A 48 -4.97 6.13 11.87
N GLU A 49 -5.67 6.02 13.01
CA GLU A 49 -7.12 6.22 13.03
C GLU A 49 -7.49 7.70 12.85
N HIS A 50 -6.71 8.64 13.40
CA HIS A 50 -6.88 10.08 13.15
C HIS A 50 -6.70 10.39 11.65
N ALA A 51 -5.61 9.94 11.02
CA ALA A 51 -5.38 10.10 9.59
C ALA A 51 -6.54 9.56 8.75
N LYS A 52 -7.07 8.38 9.12
CA LYS A 52 -8.23 7.76 8.46
C LYS A 52 -9.51 8.59 8.59
N MET A 53 -9.72 9.29 9.72
CA MET A 53 -10.86 10.20 9.88
C MET A 53 -10.77 11.37 8.88
N TRP A 54 -9.61 11.99 8.76
CA TRP A 54 -9.38 13.10 7.84
C TRP A 54 -9.45 12.65 6.38
N PHE A 55 -8.90 11.48 6.06
CA PHE A 55 -9.02 10.88 4.74
C PHE A 55 -10.49 10.65 4.35
N LYS A 56 -11.30 10.08 5.25
CA LYS A 56 -12.74 9.91 5.01
C LYS A 56 -13.46 11.23 4.78
N ALA A 57 -13.13 12.27 5.56
CA ALA A 57 -13.73 13.60 5.38
C ALA A 57 -13.41 14.21 4.01
N LEU A 58 -12.20 13.97 3.49
CA LEU A 58 -11.79 14.37 2.14
C LEU A 58 -12.51 13.58 1.02
N HIS A 59 -13.04 12.40 1.33
CA HIS A 59 -13.66 11.48 0.35
C HIS A 59 -15.15 11.21 0.66
N GLY A 60 -15.88 12.23 1.07
CA GLY A 60 -17.33 12.13 1.26
C GLY A 60 -17.79 11.28 2.45
N GLY A 61 -16.92 11.05 3.43
CA GLY A 61 -17.24 10.37 4.68
C GLY A 61 -16.89 8.87 4.75
N SER A 62 -16.36 8.29 3.67
CA SER A 62 -15.98 6.87 3.62
C SER A 62 -14.65 6.64 2.91
N ILE A 63 -14.03 5.48 3.13
CA ILE A 63 -12.98 5.00 2.26
C ILE A 63 -13.64 4.55 0.94
N PRO A 64 -13.14 4.94 -0.23
CA PRO A 64 -13.68 4.51 -1.52
C PRO A 64 -13.66 2.98 -1.70
N ASP A 65 -14.35 2.51 -2.75
CA ASP A 65 -14.32 1.09 -3.12
C ASP A 65 -12.94 0.65 -3.64
N THR A 66 -12.76 -0.66 -3.81
CA THR A 66 -11.47 -1.25 -4.20
C THR A 66 -10.99 -0.74 -5.55
N MET A 67 -11.87 -0.56 -6.55
CA MET A 67 -11.49 -0.06 -7.86
C MET A 67 -10.95 1.37 -7.75
N THR A 68 -11.71 2.25 -7.10
CA THR A 68 -11.30 3.63 -6.85
C THR A 68 -9.99 3.70 -6.05
N CYS A 69 -9.83 2.84 -5.03
CA CYS A 69 -8.57 2.78 -4.27
C CYS A 69 -7.37 2.37 -5.15
N LEU A 70 -7.54 1.42 -6.06
CA LEU A 70 -6.47 1.01 -7.00
C LEU A 70 -6.12 2.14 -7.98
N GLU A 71 -7.12 2.84 -8.50
CA GLU A 71 -6.90 3.99 -9.39
C GLU A 71 -6.21 5.15 -8.67
N MET A 72 -6.61 5.46 -7.43
CA MET A 72 -5.96 6.48 -6.60
C MET A 72 -4.52 6.11 -6.28
N ALA A 73 -4.25 4.85 -5.93
CA ALA A 73 -2.90 4.38 -5.68
C ALA A 73 -2.03 4.51 -6.93
N ALA A 74 -2.50 3.99 -8.08
CA ALA A 74 -1.78 4.11 -9.34
C ALA A 74 -1.50 5.58 -9.73
N GLY A 75 -2.46 6.48 -9.50
CA GLY A 75 -2.30 7.92 -9.75
C GLY A 75 -1.25 8.55 -8.84
N GLY A 76 -1.23 8.22 -7.55
CA GLY A 76 -0.24 8.71 -6.60
C GLY A 76 1.18 8.26 -6.97
N GLU A 77 1.37 6.97 -7.23
CA GLU A 77 2.67 6.43 -7.67
C GLU A 77 3.13 7.06 -8.99
N HIS A 78 2.17 7.30 -9.92
CA HIS A 78 2.47 7.99 -11.19
C HIS A 78 3.06 9.38 -10.95
N ASP A 79 2.43 10.19 -10.13
CA ASP A 79 2.89 11.55 -9.82
C ASP A 79 4.25 11.52 -9.09
N GLU A 80 4.48 10.52 -8.25
CA GLU A 80 5.74 10.36 -7.54
C GLU A 80 6.91 10.10 -8.48
N TRP A 81 6.79 9.16 -9.45
CA TRP A 81 7.92 8.82 -10.30
C TRP A 81 8.05 9.71 -11.54
N THR A 82 6.99 10.39 -11.98
CA THR A 82 7.06 11.28 -13.15
C THR A 82 7.42 12.71 -12.79
N GLU A 83 6.98 13.22 -11.62
CA GLU A 83 7.09 14.62 -11.24
C GLU A 83 7.90 14.82 -9.95
N MET A 84 7.47 14.20 -8.84
CA MET A 84 7.99 14.50 -7.52
C MET A 84 9.46 14.10 -7.37
N TYR A 85 9.79 12.84 -7.54
CA TYR A 85 11.16 12.34 -7.38
C TYR A 85 12.13 12.85 -8.44
N PRO A 86 11.79 12.97 -9.74
CA PRO A 86 12.67 13.59 -10.73
C PRO A 86 13.05 15.03 -10.38
N ARG A 87 12.08 15.83 -9.92
CA ARG A 87 12.34 17.20 -9.44
C ARG A 87 13.26 17.20 -8.22
N MET A 88 12.97 16.37 -7.21
CA MET A 88 13.80 16.26 -6.00
C MET A 88 15.22 15.79 -6.31
N ALA A 89 15.40 14.85 -7.23
CA ALA A 89 16.71 14.37 -7.66
C ALA A 89 17.53 15.49 -8.34
N LYS A 90 16.88 16.29 -9.19
CA LYS A 90 17.51 17.44 -9.83
C LYS A 90 17.95 18.48 -8.79
N GLU A 91 17.05 18.89 -7.92
CA GLU A 91 17.31 19.88 -6.86
C GLU A 91 18.45 19.40 -5.93
N ALA A 92 18.42 18.16 -5.47
CA ALA A 92 19.48 17.60 -4.64
C ALA A 92 20.85 17.58 -5.34
N LYS A 93 20.89 17.32 -6.65
CA LYS A 93 22.13 17.38 -7.42
C LYS A 93 22.67 18.81 -7.52
N GLU A 94 21.79 19.77 -7.77
CA GLU A 94 22.14 21.20 -7.87
C GLU A 94 22.65 21.75 -6.54
N GLU A 95 22.11 21.28 -5.42
CA GLU A 95 22.52 21.64 -4.05
C GLU A 95 23.75 20.88 -3.54
N GLY A 96 24.34 19.97 -4.32
CA GLY A 96 25.55 19.24 -3.95
C GLY A 96 25.32 17.99 -3.10
N PHE A 97 24.12 17.39 -3.18
CA PHE A 97 23.76 16.12 -2.52
C PHE A 97 23.62 14.95 -3.52
N PRO A 98 24.69 14.54 -4.23
CA PRO A 98 24.59 13.55 -5.32
C PRO A 98 24.09 12.16 -4.84
N GLN A 99 24.37 11.78 -3.60
CA GLN A 99 23.90 10.52 -3.03
C GLN A 99 22.38 10.52 -2.83
N LEU A 100 21.80 11.65 -2.34
CA LEU A 100 20.35 11.80 -2.22
C LEU A 100 19.70 11.87 -3.59
N ALA A 101 20.31 12.55 -4.57
CA ALA A 101 19.82 12.57 -5.95
C ALA A 101 19.73 11.15 -6.54
N ALA A 102 20.75 10.32 -6.32
CA ALA A 102 20.75 8.92 -6.72
C ALA A 102 19.65 8.10 -6.03
N LEU A 103 19.44 8.30 -4.71
CA LEU A 103 18.37 7.64 -3.97
C LEU A 103 16.99 8.03 -4.49
N PHE A 104 16.72 9.32 -4.71
CA PHE A 104 15.45 9.77 -5.31
C PHE A 104 15.20 9.12 -6.68
N THR A 105 16.24 9.01 -7.53
CA THR A 105 16.12 8.36 -8.82
C THR A 105 15.80 6.87 -8.70
N MET A 106 16.44 6.16 -7.75
CA MET A 106 16.18 4.73 -7.53
C MET A 106 14.79 4.49 -6.94
N VAL A 107 14.34 5.33 -6.02
CA VAL A 107 12.97 5.22 -5.46
C VAL A 107 11.94 5.48 -6.57
N ALA A 108 12.13 6.48 -7.43
CA ALA A 108 11.24 6.72 -8.57
C ALA A 108 11.02 5.46 -9.45
N GLN A 109 12.05 4.63 -9.62
CA GLN A 109 11.93 3.37 -10.36
C GLN A 109 11.05 2.35 -9.62
N ILE A 110 11.11 2.33 -8.29
CA ILE A 110 10.26 1.46 -7.46
C ILE A 110 8.79 1.91 -7.57
N GLU A 111 8.53 3.22 -7.51
CA GLU A 111 7.16 3.75 -7.59
C GLU A 111 6.55 3.51 -8.98
N LYS A 112 7.37 3.49 -10.03
CA LYS A 112 6.93 3.05 -11.36
C LYS A 112 6.44 1.59 -11.36
N GLU A 113 7.18 0.68 -10.71
CA GLU A 113 6.77 -0.73 -10.57
C GLU A 113 5.49 -0.87 -9.72
N HIS A 114 5.31 -0.01 -8.69
CA HIS A 114 4.08 0.05 -7.91
C HIS A 114 2.90 0.50 -8.77
N GLU A 115 3.05 1.55 -9.58
CA GLU A 115 2.01 2.00 -10.52
C GLU A 115 1.62 0.87 -11.48
N GLU A 116 2.58 0.23 -12.14
CA GLU A 116 2.34 -0.87 -13.08
C GLU A 116 1.54 -2.00 -12.40
N ARG A 117 1.92 -2.36 -11.17
CA ARG A 117 1.22 -3.35 -10.35
C ARG A 117 -0.22 -2.96 -10.06
N TYR A 118 -0.49 -1.72 -9.61
CA TYR A 118 -1.83 -1.26 -9.30
C TYR A 118 -2.70 -1.18 -10.55
N ARG A 119 -2.15 -0.77 -11.69
CA ARG A 119 -2.89 -0.76 -12.98
C ARG A 119 -3.25 -2.16 -13.43
N GLU A 120 -2.34 -3.13 -13.31
CA GLU A 120 -2.63 -4.52 -13.62
C GLU A 120 -3.74 -5.09 -12.71
N LEU A 121 -3.68 -4.80 -11.41
CA LEU A 121 -4.71 -5.23 -10.46
C LEU A 121 -6.07 -4.60 -10.77
N ALA A 122 -6.12 -3.32 -11.13
CA ALA A 122 -7.33 -2.63 -11.54
C ALA A 122 -7.92 -3.26 -12.82
N GLU A 123 -7.09 -3.56 -13.81
CA GLU A 123 -7.52 -4.21 -15.05
C GLU A 123 -8.04 -5.64 -14.80
N ASN A 124 -7.36 -6.41 -13.94
CA ASN A 124 -7.83 -7.72 -13.51
C ASN A 124 -9.20 -7.65 -12.81
N LEU A 125 -9.41 -6.66 -11.95
CA LEU A 125 -10.67 -6.46 -11.26
C LEU A 125 -11.79 -6.08 -12.24
N LYS A 126 -11.53 -5.14 -13.14
CA LYS A 126 -12.45 -4.68 -14.20
C LYS A 126 -12.90 -5.80 -15.11
N ASN A 127 -11.98 -6.70 -15.47
CA ASN A 127 -12.25 -7.82 -16.38
C ASN A 127 -12.71 -9.11 -15.66
N ASN A 128 -13.02 -9.04 -14.37
CA ASN A 128 -13.39 -10.20 -13.54
C ASN A 128 -12.33 -11.31 -13.53
N GLN A 129 -11.06 -10.93 -13.61
CA GLN A 129 -9.92 -11.86 -13.67
C GLN A 129 -9.24 -12.09 -12.32
N VAL A 130 -9.75 -11.53 -11.24
CA VAL A 130 -9.18 -11.76 -9.89
C VAL A 130 -9.28 -13.24 -9.50
N PHE A 131 -10.42 -13.89 -9.78
CA PHE A 131 -10.68 -15.30 -9.44
C PHE A 131 -10.93 -16.18 -10.66
N ALA A 132 -10.69 -15.68 -11.87
CA ALA A 132 -10.86 -16.39 -13.13
C ALA A 132 -9.76 -16.00 -14.13
N ARG A 133 -9.44 -16.92 -15.03
CA ARG A 133 -8.52 -16.70 -16.15
C ARG A 133 -9.05 -17.40 -17.40
N GLU A 134 -8.61 -16.98 -18.57
CA GLU A 134 -8.99 -17.63 -19.83
C GLU A 134 -8.46 -19.06 -19.94
N GLU A 135 -7.26 -19.28 -19.38
CA GLU A 135 -6.60 -20.58 -19.33
C GLU A 135 -6.63 -21.19 -17.92
N GLN A 136 -6.36 -22.50 -17.85
CA GLN A 136 -6.22 -23.17 -16.57
C GLN A 136 -5.03 -22.63 -15.79
N GLN A 137 -5.26 -22.33 -14.53
CA GLN A 137 -4.26 -21.84 -13.58
C GLN A 137 -4.22 -22.70 -12.34
N VAL A 138 -3.13 -22.61 -11.61
CA VAL A 138 -3.03 -23.20 -10.27
C VAL A 138 -3.46 -22.15 -9.25
N TRP A 139 -4.60 -22.39 -8.62
CA TRP A 139 -5.14 -21.59 -7.53
C TRP A 139 -4.72 -22.15 -6.18
N GLN A 140 -4.37 -21.29 -5.24
CA GLN A 140 -3.97 -21.68 -3.89
C GLN A 140 -4.82 -20.97 -2.85
N CYS A 141 -5.36 -21.74 -1.90
CA CYS A 141 -6.05 -21.19 -0.75
C CYS A 141 -5.03 -20.57 0.24
N ARG A 142 -5.13 -19.29 0.48
CA ARG A 142 -4.23 -18.53 1.40
C ARG A 142 -4.33 -18.96 2.85
N ASN A 143 -5.44 -19.62 3.26
CA ASN A 143 -5.60 -20.08 4.62
C ASN A 143 -4.93 -21.44 4.89
N CYS A 144 -5.17 -22.44 4.02
CA CYS A 144 -4.73 -23.83 4.29
C CYS A 144 -3.72 -24.39 3.29
N GLY A 145 -3.38 -23.63 2.24
CA GLY A 145 -2.43 -24.07 1.22
C GLY A 145 -3.00 -25.05 0.18
N TYR A 146 -4.29 -25.43 0.26
CA TYR A 146 -4.92 -26.28 -0.74
C TYR A 146 -4.76 -25.70 -2.15
N THR A 147 -4.38 -26.53 -3.12
CA THR A 147 -4.22 -26.13 -4.51
C THR A 147 -5.27 -26.77 -5.40
N TYR A 148 -5.72 -26.02 -6.40
CA TYR A 148 -6.71 -26.42 -7.38
C TYR A 148 -6.29 -25.95 -8.77
N ILE A 149 -6.49 -26.80 -9.79
CA ILE A 149 -6.20 -26.46 -11.19
C ILE A 149 -7.53 -26.24 -11.92
N GLY A 150 -7.71 -25.07 -12.51
CA GLY A 150 -8.90 -24.72 -13.26
C GLY A 150 -8.87 -23.30 -13.77
N LYS A 151 -9.86 -22.93 -14.61
CA LYS A 151 -10.00 -21.56 -15.12
C LYS A 151 -10.45 -20.58 -14.05
N SER A 152 -11.16 -21.04 -13.02
CA SER A 152 -11.65 -20.20 -11.93
C SER A 152 -11.33 -20.85 -10.60
N ALA A 153 -11.04 -20.00 -9.60
CA ALA A 153 -10.89 -20.45 -8.23
C ALA A 153 -12.21 -21.04 -7.69
N PRO A 154 -12.16 -22.09 -6.85
CA PRO A 154 -13.37 -22.64 -6.23
C PRO A 154 -14.13 -21.59 -5.43
N LEU A 155 -15.47 -21.62 -5.46
CA LEU A 155 -16.31 -20.72 -4.65
C LEU A 155 -16.10 -20.92 -3.14
N LYS A 156 -15.69 -22.13 -2.76
CA LYS A 156 -15.41 -22.51 -1.38
C LYS A 156 -14.26 -23.53 -1.35
N CYS A 157 -13.32 -23.34 -0.46
CA CYS A 157 -12.23 -24.29 -0.28
C CYS A 157 -12.76 -25.63 0.27
N PRO A 158 -12.53 -26.78 -0.40
CA PRO A 158 -13.03 -28.08 0.05
C PRO A 158 -12.35 -28.59 1.32
N VAL A 159 -11.18 -28.04 1.67
CA VAL A 159 -10.41 -28.47 2.86
C VAL A 159 -10.78 -27.65 4.09
N CYS A 160 -10.80 -26.33 4.01
CA CYS A 160 -10.97 -25.46 5.18
C CYS A 160 -12.24 -24.60 5.15
N ALA A 161 -13.09 -24.77 4.13
CA ALA A 161 -14.37 -24.09 3.96
C ALA A 161 -14.31 -22.55 3.82
N HIS A 162 -13.12 -21.94 3.67
CA HIS A 162 -13.01 -20.52 3.38
C HIS A 162 -13.57 -20.17 2.00
N PRO A 163 -14.15 -18.97 1.84
CA PRO A 163 -14.75 -18.55 0.56
C PRO A 163 -13.70 -18.30 -0.52
N GLN A 164 -14.15 -18.15 -1.77
CA GLN A 164 -13.33 -17.86 -2.96
C GLN A 164 -12.34 -16.69 -2.75
N SER A 165 -12.71 -15.70 -1.95
CA SER A 165 -11.86 -14.55 -1.61
C SER A 165 -10.52 -14.92 -0.96
N TYR A 166 -10.37 -16.15 -0.48
CA TYR A 166 -9.12 -16.66 0.06
C TYR A 166 -8.21 -17.32 -0.99
N PHE A 167 -8.64 -17.40 -2.24
CA PHE A 167 -7.79 -17.97 -3.30
C PHE A 167 -6.97 -16.89 -4.01
N GLU A 168 -5.75 -17.26 -4.38
CA GLU A 168 -4.87 -16.50 -5.26
C GLU A 168 -4.20 -17.44 -6.27
N LEU A 169 -3.62 -16.88 -7.33
CA LEU A 169 -2.73 -17.64 -8.21
C LEU A 169 -1.52 -18.11 -7.42
N LYS A 170 -1.20 -19.40 -7.54
CA LYS A 170 -0.06 -19.96 -6.82
C LYS A 170 1.24 -19.31 -7.28
N LYS A 171 2.00 -18.78 -6.36
CA LYS A 171 3.32 -18.21 -6.61
C LYS A 171 4.40 -19.29 -6.57
N HIS A 172 5.36 -19.16 -7.49
CA HIS A 172 6.60 -19.94 -7.49
C HIS A 172 7.75 -18.95 -7.55
N ASN A 173 8.32 -18.64 -6.41
CA ASN A 173 9.40 -17.65 -6.29
C ASN A 173 10.63 -18.21 -5.55
N TYR A 174 10.81 -19.51 -5.57
CA TYR A 174 11.93 -20.24 -4.98
C TYR A 174 12.47 -21.28 -5.97
#